data_602621a16bec913369e20cffe35f86d8
#
_entry.id   602621a16bec913369e20cffe35f86d8
#
_cell.length_a   1.000
_cell.length_b   1.000
_cell.length_c   1.000
_cell.angle_alpha   90.00
_cell.angle_beta   90.00
_cell.angle_gamma   90.00
#
_symmetry.space_group_name_H-M   'P 1'
#
loop_
_entity.id
_entity.type
_entity.pdbx_description
1 polymer ?
#
loop_
_entity_poly.entity_id
_entity_poly.type
_entity_poly.pdbx_seq_one_letter_code
_entity_poly.pdbx_strand_id
1 'polypeptide(L)'
;MEQTETFAQIKRKTLISTLSLFFQSGYSAFLGLAANLVVTILLTPKIFGMYITTLSLISVLNYFSDIGLAASLVQKKEVSDDDVKTTFTVQQCMIIVAISVGFLVTNFVKGFYKLPTEGVYLYWALLISFFISSLKTIPSIFLERKIKFQRIVLVQVIENTVFYLSVIIFAILKFELWSFTIAVLLRAVTGLILIYILSPWSPTIGISKKSLKQLLSFGLPFQASSFLALFKDDLIILFLGKILGFEALGYIGWAKKWAEAPIRIIMDNISRVLFPVISRIQNDKAQIGKVIDRILYYQTLILAPTLITMTMFMPILVFIIPKYDKWAPALPLFYVFCLASLFSSYSSPFMNLFNALGKVKISFTLMFVWTVTTWILTPLFTLWFGYFGFSYVLLIIASSSLAVSFIAKRYISFHFFKSIYQSLLSTVCMGIVLYIVMPLTYYLGYLGLALSALSGALTYYLVLLLLFKINLIKELQSLFVK
;
A
#
# COMPACT_ATOMS: atom_id res chain seq x y z
N MET A 1 14.87 37.16 6.36
CA MET A 1 16.13 36.79 5.66
C MET A 1 16.22 35.30 5.61
N GLU A 2 15.75 34.66 4.51
CA GLU A 2 16.04 33.23 4.24
C GLU A 2 17.53 33.18 3.82
N GLN A 3 18.35 32.57 4.67
CA GLN A 3 19.72 32.24 4.31
C GLN A 3 19.67 31.32 3.08
N THR A 4 20.29 31.73 1.99
CA THR A 4 20.49 30.90 0.80
C THR A 4 21.24 29.63 1.20
N GLU A 5 20.49 28.50 1.30
CA GLU A 5 21.07 27.22 1.71
C GLU A 5 22.10 26.78 0.66
N THR A 6 23.30 26.45 1.13
CA THR A 6 24.37 25.93 0.28
C THR A 6 23.97 24.58 -0.33
N PHE A 7 24.33 24.28 -1.58
CA PHE A 7 24.04 23.01 -2.27
C PHE A 7 24.40 21.78 -1.43
N ALA A 8 25.48 21.82 -0.65
CA ALA A 8 25.88 20.78 0.29
C ALA A 8 24.85 20.55 1.42
N GLN A 9 24.24 21.63 1.93
CA GLN A 9 23.20 21.55 2.96
C GLN A 9 21.91 20.94 2.41
N ILE A 10 21.49 21.31 1.18
CA ILE A 10 20.34 20.72 0.50
C ILE A 10 20.60 19.23 0.25
N LYS A 11 21.78 18.85 -0.25
CA LYS A 11 22.17 17.45 -0.47
C LYS A 11 22.10 16.63 0.82
N ARG A 12 22.64 17.15 1.94
CA ARG A 12 22.58 16.49 3.26
C ARG A 12 21.15 16.33 3.77
N LYS A 13 20.32 17.39 3.67
CA LYS A 13 18.90 17.35 4.06
C LYS A 13 18.12 16.30 3.23
N THR A 14 18.34 16.27 1.93
CA THR A 14 17.70 15.32 1.02
C THR A 14 18.10 13.87 1.39
N LEU A 15 19.40 13.63 1.64
CA LEU A 15 19.88 12.31 2.04
C LEU A 15 19.23 11.84 3.35
N ILE A 16 19.24 12.68 4.40
CA ILE A 16 18.63 12.36 5.70
C ILE A 16 17.12 12.12 5.54
N SER A 17 16.44 12.97 4.77
CA SER A 17 15.01 12.82 4.51
C SER A 17 14.69 11.52 3.78
N THR A 18 15.49 11.16 2.77
CA THR A 18 15.35 9.89 2.04
C THR A 18 15.56 8.68 2.95
N LEU A 19 16.62 8.67 3.74
CA LEU A 19 16.88 7.61 4.72
C LEU A 19 15.75 7.47 5.75
N SER A 20 15.21 8.60 6.22
CA SER A 20 14.08 8.61 7.15
C SER A 20 12.82 8.01 6.53
N LEU A 21 12.53 8.29 5.25
CA LEU A 21 11.40 7.70 4.53
C LEU A 21 11.57 6.18 4.33
N PHE A 22 12.80 5.71 4.04
CA PHE A 22 13.08 4.27 3.96
C PHE A 22 12.89 3.58 5.32
N PHE A 23 13.43 4.17 6.39
CA PHE A 23 13.24 3.66 7.76
C PHE A 23 11.74 3.58 8.11
N GLN A 24 10.99 4.65 7.85
CA GLN A 24 9.54 4.68 8.08
C GLN A 24 8.82 3.57 7.32
N SER A 25 9.14 3.37 6.05
CA SER A 25 8.51 2.34 5.24
C SER A 25 8.77 0.95 5.81
N GLY A 26 10.01 0.63 6.18
CA GLY A 26 10.38 -0.64 6.81
C GLY A 26 9.73 -0.82 8.19
N TYR A 27 9.79 0.20 9.05
CA TYR A 27 9.17 0.18 10.37
C TYR A 27 7.65 0.01 10.28
N SER A 28 6.98 0.81 9.45
CA SER A 28 5.51 0.75 9.29
C SER A 28 5.06 -0.59 8.70
N ALA A 29 5.83 -1.16 7.78
CA ALA A 29 5.54 -2.47 7.21
C ALA A 29 5.69 -3.58 8.28
N PHE A 30 6.80 -3.59 9.02
CA PHE A 30 7.03 -4.55 10.10
C PHE A 30 5.98 -4.44 11.20
N LEU A 31 5.77 -3.22 11.73
CA LEU A 31 4.77 -2.96 12.76
C LEU A 31 3.36 -3.34 12.27
N GLY A 32 3.04 -2.98 11.02
CA GLY A 32 1.76 -3.28 10.41
C GLY A 32 1.50 -4.78 10.24
N LEU A 33 2.53 -5.58 9.91
CA LEU A 33 2.43 -7.04 9.81
C LEU A 33 2.33 -7.70 11.19
N ALA A 34 3.20 -7.32 12.12
CA ALA A 34 3.20 -7.85 13.48
C ALA A 34 1.87 -7.55 14.19
N ALA A 35 1.42 -6.30 14.12
CA ALA A 35 0.14 -5.90 14.70
C ALA A 35 -1.04 -6.57 13.98
N ASN A 36 -0.99 -6.73 12.64
CA ASN A 36 -2.03 -7.43 11.92
C ASN A 36 -2.16 -8.91 12.35
N LEU A 37 -1.04 -9.58 12.59
CA LEU A 37 -1.07 -10.94 13.14
C LEU A 37 -1.79 -10.97 14.49
N VAL A 38 -1.38 -10.12 15.45
CA VAL A 38 -1.99 -10.09 16.78
C VAL A 38 -3.48 -9.70 16.71
N VAL A 39 -3.83 -8.68 15.94
CA VAL A 39 -5.22 -8.22 15.77
C VAL A 39 -6.08 -9.33 15.16
N THR A 40 -5.58 -10.04 14.16
CA THR A 40 -6.33 -11.11 13.50
C THR A 40 -6.41 -12.39 14.35
N ILE A 41 -5.51 -12.60 15.31
CA ILE A 41 -5.68 -13.62 16.35
C ILE A 41 -6.82 -13.26 17.32
N LEU A 42 -6.89 -11.99 17.73
CA LEU A 42 -7.83 -11.53 18.75
C LEU A 42 -9.23 -11.28 18.20
N LEU A 43 -9.36 -10.67 17.01
CA LEU A 43 -10.63 -10.25 16.42
C LEU A 43 -11.13 -11.25 15.37
N THR A 44 -12.45 -11.24 15.15
CA THR A 44 -13.11 -12.11 14.17
C THR A 44 -13.03 -11.56 12.74
N PRO A 45 -13.15 -12.40 11.70
CA PRO A 45 -13.21 -11.95 10.31
C PRO A 45 -14.32 -10.93 10.05
N LYS A 46 -15.48 -11.08 10.70
CA LYS A 46 -16.61 -10.15 10.60
C LYS A 46 -16.24 -8.74 11.10
N ILE A 47 -15.57 -8.62 12.26
CA ILE A 47 -15.11 -7.34 12.82
C ILE A 47 -14.09 -6.70 11.90
N PHE A 48 -13.15 -7.49 11.39
CA PHE A 48 -12.13 -7.00 10.46
C PHE A 48 -12.75 -6.50 9.14
N GLY A 49 -13.74 -7.22 8.59
CA GLY A 49 -14.49 -6.81 7.40
C GLY A 49 -15.32 -5.55 7.62
N MET A 50 -15.96 -5.39 8.79
CA MET A 50 -16.66 -4.15 9.14
C MET A 50 -15.70 -2.95 9.14
N TYR A 51 -14.51 -3.11 9.74
CA TYR A 51 -13.49 -2.07 9.74
C TYR A 51 -13.05 -1.70 8.32
N ILE A 52 -12.77 -2.68 7.46
CA ILE A 52 -12.36 -2.43 6.07
C ILE A 52 -13.46 -1.70 5.30
N THR A 53 -14.71 -2.16 5.40
CA THR A 53 -15.85 -1.51 4.71
C THR A 53 -16.00 -0.06 5.15
N THR A 54 -15.97 0.17 6.45
CA THR A 54 -16.16 1.52 7.00
C THR A 54 -14.99 2.44 6.64
N LEU A 55 -13.77 1.90 6.63
CA LEU A 55 -12.58 2.62 6.20
C LEU A 55 -12.67 3.02 4.72
N SER A 56 -13.13 2.11 3.84
CA SER A 56 -13.30 2.42 2.41
C SER A 56 -14.39 3.48 2.15
N LEU A 57 -15.44 3.54 2.99
CA LEU A 57 -16.42 4.63 2.91
C LEU A 57 -15.76 6.01 3.14
N ILE A 58 -14.88 6.09 4.12
CA ILE A 58 -14.18 7.34 4.44
C ILE A 58 -13.10 7.65 3.40
N SER A 59 -12.43 6.63 2.84
CA SER A 59 -11.48 6.82 1.73
C SER A 59 -12.15 7.52 0.54
N VAL A 60 -13.39 7.15 0.22
CA VAL A 60 -14.16 7.85 -0.85
C VAL A 60 -14.33 9.33 -0.52
N LEU A 61 -14.72 9.67 0.71
CA LEU A 61 -14.87 11.08 1.12
C LEU A 61 -13.54 11.84 1.05
N ASN A 62 -12.44 11.17 1.38
CA ASN A 62 -11.10 11.77 1.33
C ASN A 62 -10.70 12.22 -0.09
N TYR A 63 -11.06 11.47 -1.13
CA TYR A 63 -10.80 11.88 -2.51
C TYR A 63 -11.54 13.17 -2.92
N PHE A 64 -12.70 13.41 -2.35
CA PHE A 64 -13.49 14.61 -2.63
C PHE A 64 -13.10 15.80 -1.77
N SER A 65 -12.35 15.62 -0.69
CA SER A 65 -11.97 16.68 0.24
C SER A 65 -10.71 17.45 -0.17
N ASP A 66 -9.85 16.85 -0.97
CA ASP A 66 -8.65 17.50 -1.50
C ASP A 66 -8.63 17.44 -3.03
N ILE A 67 -9.11 18.51 -3.66
CA ILE A 67 -9.07 18.67 -5.12
C ILE A 67 -7.68 19.04 -5.63
N GLY A 68 -6.63 18.56 -4.96
CA GLY A 68 -5.23 18.79 -5.31
C GLY A 68 -4.67 20.15 -4.85
N LEU A 69 -5.37 20.84 -3.93
CA LEU A 69 -4.92 22.12 -3.38
C LEU A 69 -3.61 21.97 -2.60
N ALA A 70 -3.49 20.92 -1.79
CA ALA A 70 -2.28 20.62 -1.04
C ALA A 70 -1.08 20.42 -1.97
N ALA A 71 -1.24 19.58 -3.00
CA ALA A 71 -0.19 19.34 -4.00
C ALA A 71 0.19 20.61 -4.77
N SER A 72 -0.79 21.42 -5.11
CA SER A 72 -0.57 22.71 -5.77
C SER A 72 0.24 23.67 -4.89
N LEU A 73 -0.07 23.74 -3.58
CA LEU A 73 0.65 24.60 -2.63
C LEU A 73 2.10 24.11 -2.43
N VAL A 74 2.36 22.81 -2.44
CA VAL A 74 3.73 22.25 -2.39
C VAL A 74 4.52 22.61 -3.65
N GLN A 75 3.90 22.52 -4.83
CA GLN A 75 4.54 22.73 -6.14
C GLN A 75 4.82 24.21 -6.44
N LYS A 76 4.02 25.13 -5.94
CA LYS A 76 4.13 26.58 -6.22
C LYS A 76 5.47 27.11 -5.69
N LYS A 77 6.24 27.83 -6.56
CA LYS A 77 7.57 28.36 -6.19
C LYS A 77 7.49 29.34 -5.01
N GLU A 78 6.64 30.35 -5.13
CA GLU A 78 6.40 31.35 -4.09
C GLU A 78 4.98 31.21 -3.56
N VAL A 79 4.85 31.06 -2.26
CA VAL A 79 3.57 30.88 -1.57
C VAL A 79 3.30 32.13 -0.76
N SER A 80 2.19 32.78 -1.07
CA SER A 80 1.68 33.92 -0.29
C SER A 80 0.80 33.47 0.87
N ASP A 81 0.61 34.35 1.85
CA ASP A 81 -0.34 34.10 2.95
C ASP A 81 -1.76 33.88 2.43
N ASP A 82 -2.14 34.55 1.33
CA ASP A 82 -3.44 34.34 0.69
C ASP A 82 -3.59 32.95 0.09
N ASP A 83 -2.51 32.34 -0.43
CA ASP A 83 -2.53 30.96 -0.93
C ASP A 83 -2.77 29.98 0.23
N VAL A 84 -2.09 30.19 1.35
CA VAL A 84 -2.24 29.33 2.56
C VAL A 84 -3.65 29.46 3.13
N LYS A 85 -4.14 30.68 3.35
CA LYS A 85 -5.50 30.96 3.83
C LYS A 85 -6.56 30.35 2.92
N THR A 86 -6.41 30.56 1.60
CA THR A 86 -7.36 30.03 0.61
C THR A 86 -7.36 28.52 0.59
N THR A 87 -6.18 27.87 0.58
CA THR A 87 -6.06 26.42 0.63
C THR A 87 -6.74 25.84 1.87
N PHE A 88 -6.40 26.37 3.04
CA PHE A 88 -7.00 25.90 4.31
C PHE A 88 -8.50 26.08 4.32
N THR A 89 -9.00 27.28 4.01
CA THR A 89 -10.42 27.60 4.07
C THR A 89 -11.24 26.74 3.12
N VAL A 90 -10.81 26.62 1.85
CA VAL A 90 -11.53 25.84 0.85
C VAL A 90 -11.51 24.35 1.21
N GLN A 91 -10.35 23.83 1.62
CA GLN A 91 -10.22 22.43 2.05
C GLN A 91 -11.11 22.15 3.25
N GLN A 92 -11.09 23.01 4.30
CA GLN A 92 -11.94 22.79 5.48
C GLN A 92 -13.43 22.91 5.14
N CYS A 93 -13.85 23.84 4.29
CA CYS A 93 -15.23 23.92 3.82
C CYS A 93 -15.67 22.62 3.11
N MET A 94 -14.84 22.09 2.21
CA MET A 94 -15.14 20.84 1.52
C MET A 94 -15.23 19.66 2.48
N ILE A 95 -14.33 19.58 3.45
CA ILE A 95 -14.32 18.52 4.46
C ILE A 95 -15.53 18.61 5.39
N ILE A 96 -15.89 19.81 5.85
CA ILE A 96 -17.09 20.03 6.68
C ILE A 96 -18.35 19.61 5.90
N VAL A 97 -18.45 19.98 4.62
CA VAL A 97 -19.58 19.54 3.76
C VAL A 97 -19.57 18.01 3.62
N ALA A 98 -18.43 17.39 3.31
CA ALA A 98 -18.32 15.93 3.16
C ALA A 98 -18.69 15.18 4.44
N ILE A 99 -18.25 15.66 5.60
CA ILE A 99 -18.56 15.08 6.91
C ILE A 99 -20.04 15.30 7.27
N SER A 100 -20.58 16.49 7.00
CA SER A 100 -22.01 16.78 7.23
C SER A 100 -22.90 15.85 6.39
N VAL A 101 -22.56 15.67 5.10
CA VAL A 101 -23.21 14.67 4.24
C VAL A 101 -23.03 13.27 4.83
N GLY A 102 -21.80 12.90 5.29
CA GLY A 102 -21.55 11.63 5.93
C GLY A 102 -22.45 11.36 7.14
N PHE A 103 -22.63 12.35 8.02
CA PHE A 103 -23.56 12.22 9.14
C PHE A 103 -25.02 12.14 8.70
N LEU A 104 -25.44 12.94 7.75
CA LEU A 104 -26.82 12.94 7.22
C LEU A 104 -27.20 11.59 6.59
N VAL A 105 -26.27 10.96 5.87
CA VAL A 105 -26.51 9.65 5.22
C VAL A 105 -26.30 8.46 6.16
N THR A 106 -26.02 8.68 7.45
CA THR A 106 -25.75 7.59 8.42
C THR A 106 -26.82 6.51 8.39
N ASN A 107 -28.11 6.88 8.43
CA ASN A 107 -29.22 5.92 8.41
C ASN A 107 -29.27 5.13 7.11
N PHE A 108 -28.96 5.75 5.96
CA PHE A 108 -28.84 5.07 4.70
C PHE A 108 -27.68 4.08 4.70
N VAL A 109 -26.48 4.49 5.14
CA VAL A 109 -25.28 3.63 5.26
C VAL A 109 -25.57 2.45 6.19
N LYS A 110 -26.17 2.72 7.37
CA LYS A 110 -26.58 1.69 8.34
C LYS A 110 -27.50 0.66 7.70
N GLY A 111 -28.56 1.10 7.04
CA GLY A 111 -29.53 0.21 6.38
C GLY A 111 -28.95 -0.51 5.16
N PHE A 112 -28.18 0.19 4.34
CA PHE A 112 -27.57 -0.36 3.13
C PHE A 112 -26.58 -1.47 3.41
N TYR A 113 -25.66 -1.28 4.36
CA TYR A 113 -24.66 -2.30 4.74
C TYR A 113 -25.11 -3.18 5.91
N LYS A 114 -26.29 -2.96 6.48
CA LYS A 114 -26.78 -3.65 7.70
C LYS A 114 -25.78 -3.53 8.84
N LEU A 115 -25.23 -2.31 9.04
CA LEU A 115 -24.25 -2.06 10.10
C LEU A 115 -24.92 -2.17 11.48
N PRO A 116 -24.30 -2.91 12.44
CA PRO A 116 -24.71 -2.86 13.84
C PRO A 116 -24.41 -1.47 14.43
N THR A 117 -24.94 -1.20 15.62
CA THR A 117 -24.77 0.09 16.29
C THR A 117 -23.30 0.43 16.52
N GLU A 118 -22.47 -0.54 16.88
CA GLU A 118 -21.02 -0.39 17.04
C GLU A 118 -20.34 -0.02 15.72
N GLY A 119 -20.83 -0.55 14.59
CA GLY A 119 -20.36 -0.20 13.25
C GLY A 119 -20.69 1.26 12.89
N VAL A 120 -21.82 1.78 13.35
CA VAL A 120 -22.16 3.20 13.18
C VAL A 120 -21.23 4.09 14.02
N TYR A 121 -20.90 3.70 15.25
CA TYR A 121 -19.94 4.45 16.06
C TYR A 121 -18.54 4.45 15.44
N LEU A 122 -18.10 3.33 14.86
CA LEU A 122 -16.85 3.30 14.10
C LEU A 122 -16.90 4.25 12.89
N TYR A 123 -18.01 4.25 12.15
CA TYR A 123 -18.21 5.16 11.03
C TYR A 123 -18.11 6.63 11.45
N TRP A 124 -18.76 7.01 12.55
CA TRP A 124 -18.67 8.37 13.10
C TRP A 124 -17.25 8.71 13.60
N ALA A 125 -16.60 7.78 14.27
CA ALA A 125 -15.23 7.98 14.74
C ALA A 125 -14.26 8.20 13.55
N LEU A 126 -14.44 7.50 12.45
CA LEU A 126 -13.66 7.70 11.25
C LEU A 126 -13.97 9.05 10.58
N LEU A 127 -15.21 9.52 10.54
CA LEU A 127 -15.57 10.88 10.07
C LEU A 127 -14.88 11.95 10.92
N ILE A 128 -14.92 11.80 12.25
CA ILE A 128 -14.26 12.73 13.18
C ILE A 128 -12.73 12.67 13.01
N SER A 129 -12.17 11.47 12.92
CA SER A 129 -10.74 11.25 12.67
C SER A 129 -10.29 11.89 11.36
N PHE A 130 -11.12 11.82 10.31
CA PHE A 130 -10.87 12.45 9.03
C PHE A 130 -10.81 13.99 9.17
N PHE A 131 -11.76 14.62 9.90
CA PHE A 131 -11.71 16.04 10.21
C PHE A 131 -10.43 16.43 10.95
N ILE A 132 -10.13 15.74 12.06
CA ILE A 132 -8.92 16.00 12.85
C ILE A 132 -7.66 15.86 11.97
N SER A 133 -7.61 14.84 11.11
CA SER A 133 -6.48 14.61 10.22
C SER A 133 -6.31 15.70 9.16
N SER A 134 -7.39 16.34 8.72
CA SER A 134 -7.33 17.43 7.75
C SER A 134 -6.65 18.69 8.29
N LEU A 135 -6.76 18.94 9.59
CA LEU A 135 -6.11 20.08 10.24
C LEU A 135 -4.58 20.00 10.20
N LYS A 136 -4.02 18.81 9.94
CA LYS A 136 -2.57 18.58 9.79
C LYS A 136 -2.01 19.01 8.42
N THR A 137 -2.85 19.27 7.43
CA THR A 137 -2.44 19.47 6.04
C THR A 137 -1.46 20.64 5.90
N ILE A 138 -1.80 21.83 6.38
CA ILE A 138 -0.95 23.01 6.24
C ILE A 138 0.38 22.88 7.01
N PRO A 139 0.42 22.48 8.29
CA PRO A 139 1.68 22.21 8.98
C PRO A 139 2.57 21.18 8.26
N SER A 140 1.97 20.14 7.66
CA SER A 140 2.73 19.14 6.88
C SER A 140 3.33 19.74 5.62
N ILE A 141 2.57 20.54 4.85
CA ILE A 141 3.05 21.24 3.65
C ILE A 141 4.26 22.11 3.97
N PHE A 142 4.25 22.84 5.08
CA PHE A 142 5.40 23.66 5.48
C PHE A 142 6.66 22.83 5.73
N LEU A 143 6.51 21.62 6.31
CA LEU A 143 7.64 20.70 6.50
C LEU A 143 8.13 20.11 5.17
N GLU A 144 7.22 19.76 4.25
CA GLU A 144 7.54 19.24 2.93
C GLU A 144 8.32 20.29 2.11
N ARG A 145 7.82 21.51 2.06
CA ARG A 145 8.50 22.62 1.36
C ARG A 145 9.90 22.92 1.90
N LYS A 146 10.10 22.75 3.21
CA LYS A 146 11.41 22.90 3.87
C LYS A 146 12.27 21.63 3.80
N ILE A 147 11.86 20.60 3.08
CA ILE A 147 12.54 19.29 2.96
C ILE A 147 12.83 18.67 4.35
N LYS A 148 11.94 18.87 5.32
CA LYS A 148 12.06 18.33 6.68
C LYS A 148 11.20 17.06 6.83
N PHE A 149 11.34 16.11 5.88
CA PHE A 149 10.54 14.88 5.87
C PHE A 149 10.73 14.03 7.13
N GLN A 150 11.90 14.09 7.79
CA GLN A 150 12.13 13.38 9.05
C GLN A 150 11.13 13.76 10.16
N ARG A 151 10.62 15.00 10.18
CA ARG A 151 9.59 15.40 11.15
C ARG A 151 8.23 14.81 10.81
N ILE A 152 7.88 14.77 9.53
CA ILE A 152 6.65 14.12 9.05
C ILE A 152 6.71 12.62 9.35
N VAL A 153 7.85 12.00 9.07
CA VAL A 153 8.12 10.58 9.38
C VAL A 153 7.94 10.29 10.86
N LEU A 154 8.48 11.14 11.74
CA LEU A 154 8.33 10.98 13.19
C LEU A 154 6.86 10.97 13.60
N VAL A 155 6.06 11.93 13.09
CA VAL A 155 4.61 11.98 13.36
C VAL A 155 3.94 10.69 12.89
N GLN A 156 4.20 10.25 11.66
CA GLN A 156 3.58 9.06 11.08
C GLN A 156 3.97 7.76 11.79
N VAL A 157 5.22 7.65 12.24
CA VAL A 157 5.70 6.51 13.03
C VAL A 157 4.95 6.44 14.35
N ILE A 158 4.85 7.57 15.08
CA ILE A 158 4.15 7.62 16.36
C ILE A 158 2.64 7.37 16.18
N GLU A 159 2.01 7.98 15.17
CA GLU A 159 0.61 7.74 14.82
C GLU A 159 0.31 6.25 14.58
N ASN A 160 1.14 5.59 13.77
CA ASN A 160 0.97 4.17 13.46
C ASN A 160 1.20 3.31 14.69
N THR A 161 2.20 3.65 15.51
CA THR A 161 2.49 2.94 16.77
C THR A 161 1.31 3.06 17.74
N VAL A 162 0.79 4.29 17.96
CA VAL A 162 -0.37 4.52 18.81
C VAL A 162 -1.59 3.77 18.30
N PHE A 163 -1.85 3.81 16.99
CA PHE A 163 -2.97 3.08 16.40
C PHE A 163 -2.88 1.58 16.67
N TYR A 164 -1.77 0.94 16.30
CA TYR A 164 -1.64 -0.50 16.44
C TYR A 164 -1.58 -0.96 17.89
N LEU A 165 -0.87 -0.24 18.76
CA LEU A 165 -0.85 -0.55 20.20
C LEU A 165 -2.24 -0.41 20.81
N SER A 166 -2.97 0.65 20.47
CA SER A 166 -4.34 0.84 20.95
C SER A 166 -5.27 -0.28 20.50
N VAL A 167 -5.23 -0.64 19.19
CA VAL A 167 -6.05 -1.76 18.71
C VAL A 167 -5.74 -3.04 19.46
N ILE A 168 -4.44 -3.35 19.68
CA ILE A 168 -4.02 -4.57 20.38
C ILE A 168 -4.51 -4.54 21.84
N ILE A 169 -4.27 -3.44 22.57
CA ILE A 169 -4.65 -3.32 23.99
C ILE A 169 -6.16 -3.48 24.15
N PHE A 170 -6.95 -2.74 23.38
CA PHE A 170 -8.42 -2.81 23.48
C PHE A 170 -8.97 -4.15 22.95
N ALA A 171 -8.32 -4.79 21.97
CA ALA A 171 -8.71 -6.14 21.54
C ALA A 171 -8.43 -7.20 22.63
N ILE A 172 -7.32 -7.10 23.37
CA ILE A 172 -7.03 -7.95 24.54
C ILE A 172 -8.10 -7.76 25.63
N LEU A 173 -8.54 -6.52 25.84
CA LEU A 173 -9.63 -6.16 26.78
C LEU A 173 -11.02 -6.56 26.26
N LYS A 174 -11.11 -7.24 25.10
CA LYS A 174 -12.36 -7.72 24.47
C LYS A 174 -13.34 -6.62 24.05
N PHE A 175 -12.82 -5.45 23.68
CA PHE A 175 -13.64 -4.33 23.18
C PHE A 175 -14.11 -4.55 21.73
N GLU A 176 -13.75 -5.65 21.09
CA GLU A 176 -14.17 -6.03 19.72
C GLU A 176 -14.02 -4.87 18.71
N LEU A 177 -15.11 -4.41 18.10
CA LEU A 177 -15.10 -3.32 17.11
C LEU A 177 -14.70 -1.97 17.72
N TRP A 178 -14.96 -1.74 19.00
CA TRP A 178 -14.54 -0.54 19.71
C TRP A 178 -13.00 -0.39 19.74
N SER A 179 -12.26 -1.49 19.63
CA SER A 179 -10.80 -1.44 19.53
C SER A 179 -10.33 -0.57 18.37
N PHE A 180 -10.98 -0.68 17.21
CA PHE A 180 -10.70 0.19 16.06
C PHE A 180 -11.25 1.59 16.26
N THR A 181 -12.46 1.73 16.84
CA THR A 181 -13.12 3.02 17.07
C THR A 181 -12.26 3.95 17.93
N ILE A 182 -11.73 3.44 19.02
CA ILE A 182 -10.86 4.21 19.93
C ILE A 182 -9.51 4.47 19.28
N ALA A 183 -8.92 3.46 18.63
CA ALA A 183 -7.59 3.59 18.05
C ALA A 183 -7.51 4.62 16.92
N VAL A 184 -8.54 4.74 16.06
CA VAL A 184 -8.55 5.75 14.98
C VAL A 184 -8.62 7.17 15.53
N LEU A 185 -9.38 7.39 16.62
CA LEU A 185 -9.45 8.69 17.29
C LEU A 185 -8.11 9.05 17.97
N LEU A 186 -7.53 8.11 18.73
CA LEU A 186 -6.24 8.30 19.39
C LEU A 186 -5.14 8.62 18.38
N ARG A 187 -5.10 7.89 17.26
CA ARG A 187 -4.17 8.15 16.15
C ARG A 187 -4.32 9.58 15.62
N ALA A 188 -5.55 10.00 15.33
CA ALA A 188 -5.83 11.31 14.75
C ALA A 188 -5.43 12.46 15.72
N VAL A 189 -5.80 12.34 16.99
CA VAL A 189 -5.47 13.34 18.02
C VAL A 189 -3.96 13.40 18.25
N THR A 190 -3.30 12.25 18.41
CA THR A 190 -1.85 12.19 18.60
C THR A 190 -1.12 12.84 17.42
N GLY A 191 -1.52 12.54 16.20
CA GLY A 191 -0.92 13.13 15.01
C GLY A 191 -1.13 14.63 14.91
N LEU A 192 -2.33 15.12 15.28
CA LEU A 192 -2.61 16.54 15.31
C LEU A 192 -1.71 17.26 16.32
N ILE A 193 -1.64 16.78 17.55
CA ILE A 193 -0.81 17.38 18.61
C ILE A 193 0.66 17.42 18.16
N LEU A 194 1.20 16.30 17.69
CA LEU A 194 2.60 16.21 17.31
C LEU A 194 2.97 17.12 16.14
N ILE A 195 2.13 17.18 15.11
CA ILE A 195 2.46 18.02 13.94
C ILE A 195 2.46 19.50 14.28
N TYR A 196 1.55 19.95 15.17
CA TYR A 196 1.51 21.34 15.64
C TYR A 196 2.67 21.69 16.57
N ILE A 197 3.19 20.75 17.35
CA ILE A 197 4.43 20.91 18.12
C ILE A 197 5.65 21.06 17.18
N LEU A 198 5.71 20.25 16.12
CA LEU A 198 6.86 20.22 15.21
C LEU A 198 6.83 21.30 14.13
N SER A 199 5.66 21.80 13.78
CA SER A 199 5.39 22.86 12.79
C SER A 199 4.26 23.75 13.26
N PRO A 200 4.51 24.61 14.27
CA PRO A 200 3.49 25.50 14.79
C PRO A 200 2.91 26.40 13.70
N TRP A 201 1.60 26.47 13.62
CA TRP A 201 0.87 27.33 12.71
C TRP A 201 -0.50 27.66 13.29
N SER A 202 -0.90 28.92 13.15
CA SER A 202 -2.24 29.35 13.58
C SER A 202 -3.18 29.34 12.37
N PRO A 203 -4.30 28.61 12.44
CA PRO A 203 -5.30 28.58 11.38
C PRO A 203 -5.79 30.00 11.01
N THR A 204 -5.70 30.35 9.75
CA THR A 204 -6.18 31.64 9.25
C THR A 204 -7.21 31.40 8.16
N ILE A 205 -8.35 32.09 8.26
CA ILE A 205 -9.48 31.97 7.33
C ILE A 205 -9.42 33.12 6.32
N GLY A 206 -9.66 32.78 5.04
CA GLY A 206 -9.73 33.76 3.97
C GLY A 206 -9.75 33.09 2.60
N ILE A 207 -10.38 33.74 1.62
CA ILE A 207 -10.46 33.24 0.24
C ILE A 207 -10.03 34.34 -0.71
N SER A 208 -8.97 34.11 -1.47
CA SER A 208 -8.55 34.91 -2.61
C SER A 208 -8.94 34.22 -3.91
N LYS A 209 -9.80 34.85 -4.70
CA LYS A 209 -10.22 34.30 -6.02
C LYS A 209 -9.04 34.07 -6.96
N LYS A 210 -8.00 34.93 -6.88
CA LYS A 210 -6.78 34.83 -7.69
C LYS A 210 -5.98 33.59 -7.28
N SER A 211 -5.74 33.40 -5.99
CA SER A 211 -5.04 32.24 -5.43
C SER A 211 -5.80 30.96 -5.75
N LEU A 212 -7.11 30.93 -5.53
CA LEU A 212 -7.95 29.76 -5.81
C LEU A 212 -7.88 29.34 -7.28
N LYS A 213 -7.99 30.27 -8.22
CA LYS A 213 -7.87 29.97 -9.65
C LYS A 213 -6.52 29.37 -10.02
N GLN A 214 -5.43 29.91 -9.46
CA GLN A 214 -4.09 29.40 -9.69
C GLN A 214 -3.88 28.01 -9.11
N LEU A 215 -4.32 27.77 -7.89
CA LEU A 215 -4.19 26.47 -7.20
C LEU A 215 -5.01 25.38 -7.90
N LEU A 216 -6.24 25.67 -8.31
CA LEU A 216 -7.10 24.73 -9.01
C LEU A 216 -6.60 24.37 -10.42
N SER A 217 -5.92 25.29 -11.11
CA SER A 217 -5.37 25.02 -12.45
C SER A 217 -4.36 23.87 -12.47
N PHE A 218 -3.61 23.67 -11.39
CA PHE A 218 -2.72 22.52 -11.20
C PHE A 218 -3.41 21.38 -10.44
N GLY A 219 -4.15 21.72 -9.39
CA GLY A 219 -4.74 20.73 -8.47
C GLY A 219 -5.75 19.80 -9.14
N LEU A 220 -6.68 20.33 -9.95
CA LEU A 220 -7.70 19.52 -10.61
C LEU A 220 -7.14 18.46 -11.57
N PRO A 221 -6.23 18.80 -12.51
CA PRO A 221 -5.61 17.78 -13.37
C PRO A 221 -4.79 16.74 -12.57
N PHE A 222 -4.12 17.17 -11.50
CA PHE A 222 -3.38 16.27 -10.61
C PHE A 222 -4.31 15.25 -9.93
N GLN A 223 -5.45 15.72 -9.40
CA GLN A 223 -6.41 14.87 -8.71
C GLN A 223 -7.17 13.91 -9.65
N ALA A 224 -7.34 14.28 -10.92
CA ALA A 224 -8.06 13.45 -11.89
C ALA A 224 -7.45 12.02 -12.03
N SER A 225 -6.14 11.88 -11.91
CA SER A 225 -5.48 10.57 -11.94
C SER A 225 -5.81 9.70 -10.72
N SER A 226 -6.06 10.32 -9.57
CA SER A 226 -6.40 9.63 -8.31
C SER A 226 -7.82 9.05 -8.34
N PHE A 227 -8.71 9.62 -9.16
CA PHE A 227 -10.07 9.10 -9.33
C PHE A 227 -10.12 7.66 -9.87
N LEU A 228 -9.24 7.31 -10.81
CA LEU A 228 -9.18 5.93 -11.31
C LEU A 228 -8.77 4.93 -10.23
N ALA A 229 -7.85 5.32 -9.35
CA ALA A 229 -7.45 4.50 -8.21
C ALA A 229 -8.61 4.29 -7.23
N LEU A 230 -9.39 5.35 -6.93
CA LEU A 230 -10.59 5.27 -6.10
C LEU A 230 -11.59 4.23 -6.64
N PHE A 231 -11.90 4.31 -7.93
CA PHE A 231 -12.82 3.36 -8.56
C PHE A 231 -12.32 1.91 -8.49
N LYS A 232 -11.03 1.72 -8.71
CA LYS A 232 -10.45 0.37 -8.76
C LYS A 232 -10.29 -0.25 -7.36
N ASP A 233 -9.90 0.53 -6.36
CA ASP A 233 -9.46 -0.01 -5.07
C ASP A 233 -10.52 0.14 -3.97
N ASP A 234 -11.12 1.33 -3.77
CA ASP A 234 -12.04 1.57 -2.66
C ASP A 234 -13.51 1.26 -3.02
N LEU A 235 -13.99 1.73 -4.17
CA LEU A 235 -15.39 1.50 -4.55
C LEU A 235 -15.69 0.02 -4.79
N ILE A 236 -14.73 -0.76 -5.29
CA ILE A 236 -14.91 -2.20 -5.46
C ILE A 236 -15.04 -2.92 -4.11
N ILE A 237 -14.31 -2.47 -3.07
CA ILE A 237 -14.45 -3.00 -1.72
C ILE A 237 -15.84 -2.70 -1.15
N LEU A 238 -16.35 -1.50 -1.38
CA LEU A 238 -17.71 -1.13 -0.98
C LEU A 238 -18.77 -1.99 -1.67
N PHE A 239 -18.62 -2.23 -2.96
CA PHE A 239 -19.48 -3.13 -3.72
C PHE A 239 -19.45 -4.56 -3.16
N LEU A 240 -18.27 -5.11 -2.92
CA LEU A 240 -18.09 -6.44 -2.34
C LEU A 240 -18.66 -6.54 -0.92
N GLY A 241 -18.46 -5.51 -0.09
CA GLY A 241 -19.00 -5.44 1.26
C GLY A 241 -20.54 -5.50 1.28
N LYS A 242 -21.19 -4.89 0.27
CA LYS A 242 -22.65 -4.95 0.13
C LYS A 242 -23.15 -6.33 -0.29
N ILE A 243 -22.48 -6.97 -1.25
CA ILE A 243 -22.97 -8.23 -1.84
C ILE A 243 -22.59 -9.44 -0.99
N LEU A 244 -21.35 -9.48 -0.50
CA LEU A 244 -20.80 -10.65 0.19
C LEU A 244 -20.95 -10.58 1.71
N GLY A 245 -21.16 -9.38 2.25
CA GLY A 245 -21.18 -9.15 3.69
C GLY A 245 -19.80 -9.05 4.33
N PHE A 246 -19.79 -8.73 5.64
CA PHE A 246 -18.56 -8.36 6.34
C PHE A 246 -17.59 -9.52 6.55
N GLU A 247 -18.09 -10.72 6.81
CA GLU A 247 -17.24 -11.87 7.09
C GLU A 247 -16.40 -12.27 5.86
N ALA A 248 -17.05 -12.39 4.70
CA ALA A 248 -16.39 -12.68 3.44
C ALA A 248 -15.39 -11.56 3.07
N LEU A 249 -15.76 -10.28 3.30
CA LEU A 249 -14.85 -9.16 3.10
C LEU A 249 -13.66 -9.21 4.08
N GLY A 250 -13.89 -9.70 5.30
CA GLY A 250 -12.81 -9.97 6.25
C GLY A 250 -11.80 -10.98 5.71
N TYR A 251 -12.28 -12.11 5.15
CA TYR A 251 -11.42 -13.13 4.52
C TYR A 251 -10.64 -12.55 3.32
N ILE A 252 -11.31 -11.79 2.46
CA ILE A 252 -10.66 -11.11 1.32
C ILE A 252 -9.57 -10.14 1.81
N GLY A 253 -9.90 -9.29 2.79
CA GLY A 253 -8.98 -8.30 3.32
C GLY A 253 -7.77 -8.92 4.02
N TRP A 254 -7.97 -9.98 4.81
CA TRP A 254 -6.89 -10.72 5.46
C TRP A 254 -5.96 -11.36 4.43
N ALA A 255 -6.51 -12.12 3.49
CA ALA A 255 -5.74 -12.83 2.48
C ALA A 255 -4.95 -11.86 1.59
N LYS A 256 -5.60 -10.78 1.12
CA LYS A 256 -4.97 -9.72 0.31
C LYS A 256 -3.86 -9.02 1.06
N LYS A 257 -4.08 -8.64 2.33
CA LYS A 257 -3.09 -7.93 3.14
C LYS A 257 -1.81 -8.73 3.34
N TRP A 258 -1.91 -10.04 3.61
CA TRP A 258 -0.76 -10.90 3.73
C TRP A 258 -0.05 -11.13 2.39
N ALA A 259 -0.79 -11.42 1.33
CA ALA A 259 -0.22 -11.69 0.01
C ALA A 259 0.48 -10.46 -0.61
N GLU A 260 -0.03 -9.24 -0.38
CA GLU A 260 0.56 -8.00 -0.91
C GLU A 260 1.70 -7.45 -0.04
N ALA A 261 1.85 -7.89 1.20
CA ALA A 261 2.85 -7.34 2.11
C ALA A 261 4.30 -7.37 1.55
N PRO A 262 4.81 -8.48 0.98
CA PRO A 262 6.14 -8.51 0.40
C PRO A 262 6.31 -7.53 -0.77
N ILE A 263 5.26 -7.38 -1.60
CA ILE A 263 5.30 -6.46 -2.73
C ILE A 263 5.40 -5.03 -2.26
N ARG A 264 4.57 -4.60 -1.32
CA ARG A 264 4.60 -3.24 -0.79
C ARG A 264 5.95 -2.88 -0.21
N ILE A 265 6.58 -3.82 0.54
CA ILE A 265 7.90 -3.59 1.10
C ILE A 265 8.97 -3.42 0.02
N ILE A 266 8.92 -4.21 -1.05
CA ILE A 266 9.97 -4.26 -2.06
C ILE A 266 9.71 -3.25 -3.19
N MET A 267 8.51 -3.29 -3.79
CA MET A 267 8.22 -2.54 -5.00
C MET A 267 7.99 -1.05 -4.75
N ASP A 268 7.46 -0.65 -3.58
CA ASP A 268 7.31 0.77 -3.26
C ASP A 268 8.68 1.45 -3.17
N ASN A 269 9.68 0.75 -2.62
CA ASN A 269 11.05 1.26 -2.53
C ASN A 269 11.73 1.28 -3.92
N ILE A 270 11.58 0.23 -4.72
CA ILE A 270 12.11 0.20 -6.09
C ILE A 270 11.51 1.32 -6.92
N SER A 271 10.20 1.52 -6.88
CA SER A 271 9.49 2.52 -7.69
C SER A 271 9.95 3.96 -7.40
N ARG A 272 10.24 4.27 -6.12
CA ARG A 272 10.76 5.59 -5.73
C ARG A 272 12.11 5.94 -6.39
N VAL A 273 12.95 4.94 -6.64
CA VAL A 273 14.27 5.12 -7.25
C VAL A 273 14.22 4.96 -8.77
N LEU A 274 13.39 4.04 -9.25
CA LEU A 274 13.35 3.65 -10.66
C LEU A 274 12.93 4.80 -11.59
N PHE A 275 11.87 5.53 -11.24
CA PHE A 275 11.38 6.64 -12.07
C PHE A 275 12.44 7.74 -12.28
N PRO A 276 13.12 8.30 -11.25
CA PRO A 276 14.18 9.27 -11.43
C PRO A 276 15.39 8.72 -12.22
N VAL A 277 15.77 7.45 -11.99
CA VAL A 277 16.89 6.83 -12.70
C VAL A 277 16.59 6.75 -14.19
N ILE A 278 15.44 6.18 -14.58
CA ILE A 278 15.07 6.06 -16.01
C ILE A 278 14.95 7.45 -16.64
N SER A 279 14.35 8.43 -15.95
CA SER A 279 14.21 9.78 -16.48
C SER A 279 15.54 10.44 -16.81
N ARG A 280 16.62 10.12 -16.06
CA ARG A 280 17.98 10.67 -16.33
C ARG A 280 18.65 10.02 -17.52
N ILE A 281 18.37 8.74 -17.80
CA ILE A 281 18.98 7.97 -18.89
C ILE A 281 18.01 7.75 -20.06
N GLN A 282 16.94 8.52 -20.17
CA GLN A 282 15.84 8.31 -21.12
C GLN A 282 16.29 8.25 -22.61
N ASN A 283 17.44 8.82 -22.93
CA ASN A 283 18.00 8.83 -24.27
C ASN A 283 18.79 7.54 -24.61
N ASP A 284 19.19 6.75 -23.62
CA ASP A 284 19.93 5.50 -23.81
C ASP A 284 19.03 4.28 -23.55
N LYS A 285 18.35 3.84 -24.62
CA LYS A 285 17.43 2.69 -24.57
C LYS A 285 18.12 1.39 -24.14
N ALA A 286 19.41 1.21 -24.48
CA ALA A 286 20.16 0.01 -24.14
C ALA A 286 20.47 -0.03 -22.64
N GLN A 287 20.83 1.12 -22.05
CA GLN A 287 21.06 1.23 -20.61
C GLN A 287 19.76 1.05 -19.83
N ILE A 288 18.64 1.62 -20.29
CA ILE A 288 17.32 1.40 -19.68
C ILE A 288 16.97 -0.09 -19.68
N GLY A 289 17.19 -0.80 -20.81
CA GLY A 289 16.95 -2.23 -20.90
C GLY A 289 17.71 -3.03 -19.85
N LYS A 290 19.00 -2.73 -19.65
CA LYS A 290 19.82 -3.36 -18.59
C LYS A 290 19.30 -3.07 -17.18
N VAL A 291 18.82 -1.86 -16.93
CA VAL A 291 18.20 -1.49 -15.64
C VAL A 291 16.93 -2.30 -15.40
N ILE A 292 16.06 -2.40 -16.42
CA ILE A 292 14.82 -3.20 -16.32
C ILE A 292 15.14 -4.68 -16.10
N ASP A 293 16.10 -5.27 -16.85
CA ASP A 293 16.54 -6.66 -16.68
C ASP A 293 16.99 -6.92 -15.24
N ARG A 294 17.81 -6.02 -14.67
CA ARG A 294 18.27 -6.13 -13.27
C ARG A 294 17.12 -6.05 -12.26
N ILE A 295 16.17 -5.14 -12.47
CA ILE A 295 15.03 -4.99 -11.56
C ILE A 295 14.16 -6.23 -11.61
N LEU A 296 13.82 -6.73 -12.80
CA LEU A 296 13.07 -7.97 -12.96
C LEU A 296 13.77 -9.15 -12.28
N TYR A 297 15.09 -9.22 -12.40
CA TYR A 297 15.91 -10.23 -11.73
C TYR A 297 15.83 -10.11 -10.21
N TYR A 298 16.18 -8.96 -9.63
CA TYR A 298 16.23 -8.79 -8.17
C TYR A 298 14.84 -8.87 -7.50
N GLN A 299 13.82 -8.30 -8.14
CA GLN A 299 12.47 -8.42 -7.60
C GLN A 299 12.00 -9.88 -7.57
N THR A 300 12.26 -10.66 -8.65
CA THR A 300 11.89 -12.08 -8.69
C THR A 300 12.71 -12.89 -7.71
N LEU A 301 14.02 -12.58 -7.60
CA LEU A 301 14.94 -13.24 -6.66
C LEU A 301 14.46 -13.18 -5.21
N ILE A 302 13.76 -12.10 -4.83
CA ILE A 302 13.28 -11.90 -3.46
C ILE A 302 11.79 -12.27 -3.34
N LEU A 303 10.93 -11.81 -4.27
CA LEU A 303 9.48 -11.99 -4.15
C LEU A 303 9.05 -13.44 -4.34
N ALA A 304 9.58 -14.14 -5.35
CA ALA A 304 9.13 -15.49 -5.65
C ALA A 304 9.37 -16.47 -4.48
N PRO A 305 10.59 -16.59 -3.90
CA PRO A 305 10.80 -17.48 -2.75
C PRO A 305 10.03 -17.01 -1.50
N THR A 306 9.86 -15.71 -1.29
CA THR A 306 9.07 -15.20 -0.17
C THR A 306 7.61 -15.62 -0.29
N LEU A 307 6.98 -15.45 -1.46
CA LEU A 307 5.59 -15.81 -1.67
C LEU A 307 5.37 -17.33 -1.58
N ILE A 308 6.25 -18.16 -2.14
CA ILE A 308 6.11 -19.62 -2.02
C ILE A 308 6.30 -20.08 -0.56
N THR A 309 7.24 -19.49 0.17
CA THR A 309 7.41 -19.76 1.62
C THR A 309 6.14 -19.40 2.38
N MET A 310 5.55 -18.25 2.09
CA MET A 310 4.30 -17.83 2.72
C MET A 310 3.14 -18.76 2.37
N THR A 311 3.02 -19.23 1.12
CA THR A 311 1.97 -20.18 0.73
C THR A 311 2.11 -21.53 1.42
N MET A 312 3.34 -21.99 1.69
CA MET A 312 3.59 -23.23 2.40
C MET A 312 3.36 -23.11 3.92
N PHE A 313 3.79 -21.98 4.52
CA PHE A 313 3.73 -21.84 5.98
C PHE A 313 2.42 -21.26 6.52
N MET A 314 1.69 -20.48 5.73
CA MET A 314 0.45 -19.86 6.21
C MET A 314 -0.59 -20.88 6.71
N PRO A 315 -0.85 -22.02 6.03
CA PRO A 315 -1.74 -23.07 6.56
C PRO A 315 -1.31 -23.57 7.93
N ILE A 316 0.00 -23.81 8.09
CA ILE A 316 0.56 -24.28 9.36
C ILE A 316 0.34 -23.26 10.46
N LEU A 317 0.62 -22.00 10.18
CA LEU A 317 0.41 -20.88 11.13
C LEU A 317 -1.08 -20.76 11.52
N VAL A 318 -1.98 -20.93 10.56
CA VAL A 318 -3.44 -20.87 10.80
C VAL A 318 -3.89 -21.96 11.77
N PHE A 319 -3.31 -23.16 11.72
CA PHE A 319 -3.70 -24.27 12.58
C PHE A 319 -2.87 -24.39 13.87
N ILE A 320 -1.61 -23.95 13.90
CA ILE A 320 -0.76 -24.01 15.11
C ILE A 320 -1.08 -22.86 16.07
N ILE A 321 -1.36 -21.66 15.56
CA ILE A 321 -1.63 -20.49 16.41
C ILE A 321 -3.03 -20.64 17.03
N PRO A 322 -3.18 -20.61 18.36
CA PRO A 322 -4.48 -20.73 19.01
C PRO A 322 -5.45 -19.64 18.52
N LYS A 323 -6.70 -20.03 18.24
CA LYS A 323 -7.79 -19.14 17.77
C LYS A 323 -7.55 -18.51 16.38
N TYR A 324 -6.60 -19.03 15.62
CA TYR A 324 -6.31 -18.49 14.28
C TYR A 324 -6.96 -19.33 13.15
N ASP A 325 -7.45 -20.53 13.48
CA ASP A 325 -8.20 -21.47 12.61
C ASP A 325 -9.44 -20.83 11.94
N LYS A 326 -10.02 -19.79 12.54
CA LYS A 326 -11.11 -18.99 11.95
C LYS A 326 -10.76 -18.35 10.59
N TRP A 327 -9.47 -18.27 10.25
CA TRP A 327 -8.99 -17.76 8.96
C TRP A 327 -8.76 -18.86 7.92
N ALA A 328 -8.99 -20.14 8.28
CA ALA A 328 -8.86 -21.27 7.34
C ALA A 328 -9.67 -21.08 6.04
N PRO A 329 -10.92 -20.52 6.06
CA PRO A 329 -11.67 -20.26 4.83
C PRO A 329 -11.01 -19.21 3.91
N ALA A 330 -10.07 -18.40 4.41
CA ALA A 330 -9.34 -17.39 3.63
C ALA A 330 -8.08 -17.96 2.95
N LEU A 331 -7.62 -19.18 3.29
CA LEU A 331 -6.41 -19.77 2.71
C LEU A 331 -6.47 -19.94 1.18
N PRO A 332 -7.56 -20.43 0.57
CA PRO A 332 -7.62 -20.50 -0.89
C PRO A 332 -7.52 -19.12 -1.57
N LEU A 333 -8.15 -18.09 -0.99
CA LEU A 333 -8.00 -16.71 -1.45
C LEU A 333 -6.54 -16.26 -1.38
N PHE A 334 -5.87 -16.57 -0.27
CA PHE A 334 -4.50 -16.20 -0.03
C PHE A 334 -3.55 -16.79 -1.09
N TYR A 335 -3.73 -18.06 -1.48
CA TYR A 335 -2.92 -18.67 -2.54
C TYR A 335 -3.09 -17.97 -3.88
N VAL A 336 -4.33 -17.66 -4.26
CA VAL A 336 -4.62 -16.95 -5.50
C VAL A 336 -4.06 -15.54 -5.46
N PHE A 337 -4.18 -14.83 -4.34
CA PHE A 337 -3.61 -13.51 -4.18
C PHE A 337 -2.07 -13.51 -4.18
N CYS A 338 -1.40 -14.53 -3.63
CA CYS A 338 0.05 -14.66 -3.74
C CYS A 338 0.50 -14.77 -5.21
N LEU A 339 -0.21 -15.60 -5.98
CA LEU A 339 0.08 -15.74 -7.41
C LEU A 339 -0.20 -14.44 -8.18
N ALA A 340 -1.36 -13.80 -7.92
CA ALA A 340 -1.70 -12.51 -8.50
C ALA A 340 -0.67 -11.43 -8.13
N SER A 341 -0.20 -11.44 -6.89
CA SER A 341 0.83 -10.56 -6.37
C SER A 341 2.15 -10.69 -7.14
N LEU A 342 2.61 -11.91 -7.39
CA LEU A 342 3.81 -12.16 -8.18
C LEU A 342 3.68 -11.56 -9.59
N PHE A 343 2.59 -11.85 -10.30
CA PHE A 343 2.35 -11.33 -11.64
C PHE A 343 2.22 -9.80 -11.65
N SER A 344 1.47 -9.22 -10.71
CA SER A 344 1.28 -7.76 -10.65
C SER A 344 2.58 -7.02 -10.41
N SER A 345 3.52 -7.61 -9.66
CA SER A 345 4.83 -7.02 -9.39
C SER A 345 5.59 -6.71 -10.69
N TYR A 346 5.43 -7.53 -11.73
CA TYR A 346 6.09 -7.33 -13.02
C TYR A 346 5.55 -6.13 -13.81
N SER A 347 4.32 -5.68 -13.55
CA SER A 347 3.77 -4.48 -14.21
C SER A 347 4.39 -3.18 -13.68
N SER A 348 4.78 -3.14 -12.41
CA SER A 348 5.26 -1.91 -11.74
C SER A 348 6.49 -1.26 -12.41
N PRO A 349 7.57 -1.99 -12.75
CA PRO A 349 8.71 -1.40 -13.45
C PRO A 349 8.34 -0.80 -14.81
N PHE A 350 7.42 -1.42 -15.54
CA PHE A 350 6.99 -0.93 -16.86
C PHE A 350 6.09 0.30 -16.74
N MET A 351 5.25 0.40 -15.74
CA MET A 351 4.48 1.61 -15.49
C MET A 351 5.40 2.81 -15.21
N ASN A 352 6.43 2.61 -14.37
CA ASN A 352 7.47 3.62 -14.15
C ASN A 352 8.24 3.96 -15.43
N LEU A 353 8.56 2.97 -16.27
CA LEU A 353 9.21 3.15 -17.56
C LEU A 353 8.37 4.04 -18.49
N PHE A 354 7.08 3.72 -18.69
CA PHE A 354 6.22 4.50 -19.57
C PHE A 354 6.09 5.95 -19.09
N ASN A 355 5.96 6.16 -17.79
CA ASN A 355 5.89 7.50 -17.21
C ASN A 355 7.20 8.28 -17.39
N ALA A 356 8.35 7.65 -17.18
CA ALA A 356 9.67 8.25 -17.33
C ALA A 356 10.01 8.59 -18.80
N LEU A 357 9.50 7.80 -19.75
CA LEU A 357 9.63 8.06 -21.19
C LEU A 357 8.58 9.06 -21.72
N GLY A 358 7.77 9.68 -20.87
CA GLY A 358 6.70 10.59 -21.28
C GLY A 358 5.51 9.90 -21.96
N LYS A 359 5.43 8.55 -21.92
CA LYS A 359 4.35 7.76 -22.51
C LYS A 359 3.17 7.58 -21.53
N VAL A 360 2.82 8.63 -20.82
CA VAL A 360 1.77 8.63 -19.77
C VAL A 360 0.42 8.12 -20.29
N LYS A 361 0.09 8.36 -21.55
CA LYS A 361 -1.14 7.82 -22.18
C LYS A 361 -1.21 6.30 -22.10
N ILE A 362 -0.08 5.58 -22.20
CA ILE A 362 -0.06 4.10 -22.11
C ILE A 362 -0.38 3.68 -20.70
N SER A 363 0.27 4.29 -19.69
CA SER A 363 0.01 4.01 -18.28
C SER A 363 -1.45 4.28 -17.92
N PHE A 364 -2.00 5.39 -18.40
CA PHE A 364 -3.41 5.74 -18.18
C PHE A 364 -4.35 4.73 -18.83
N THR A 365 -4.10 4.34 -20.10
CA THR A 365 -4.94 3.36 -20.81
C THR A 365 -4.89 2.00 -20.12
N LEU A 366 -3.72 1.53 -19.67
CA LEU A 366 -3.61 0.28 -18.92
C LEU A 366 -4.40 0.33 -17.62
N MET A 367 -4.26 1.43 -16.86
CA MET A 367 -4.99 1.61 -15.60
C MET A 367 -6.50 1.67 -15.84
N PHE A 368 -6.95 2.35 -16.89
CA PHE A 368 -8.35 2.41 -17.30
C PHE A 368 -8.89 1.02 -17.66
N VAL A 369 -8.17 0.27 -18.50
CA VAL A 369 -8.54 -1.10 -18.88
C VAL A 369 -8.63 -1.99 -17.65
N TRP A 370 -7.66 -1.95 -16.75
CA TRP A 370 -7.69 -2.72 -15.50
C TRP A 370 -8.89 -2.35 -14.63
N THR A 371 -9.21 -1.06 -14.52
CA THR A 371 -10.38 -0.59 -13.76
C THR A 371 -11.67 -1.11 -14.37
N VAL A 372 -11.88 -0.94 -15.68
CA VAL A 372 -13.07 -1.42 -16.39
C VAL A 372 -13.19 -2.94 -16.27
N THR A 373 -12.10 -3.67 -16.48
CA THR A 373 -12.06 -5.14 -16.33
C THR A 373 -12.43 -5.57 -14.91
N THR A 374 -11.92 -4.87 -13.89
CA THR A 374 -12.29 -5.15 -12.49
C THR A 374 -13.80 -5.00 -12.29
N TRP A 375 -14.40 -3.91 -12.78
CA TRP A 375 -15.83 -3.64 -12.59
C TRP A 375 -16.75 -4.56 -13.40
N ILE A 376 -16.31 -5.04 -14.56
CA ILE A 376 -17.09 -6.00 -15.36
C ILE A 376 -16.97 -7.41 -14.77
N LEU A 377 -15.75 -7.86 -14.48
CA LEU A 377 -15.51 -9.25 -14.08
C LEU A 377 -15.85 -9.49 -12.60
N THR A 378 -15.65 -8.52 -11.70
CA THR A 378 -15.92 -8.76 -10.28
C THR A 378 -17.37 -9.13 -9.99
N PRO A 379 -18.40 -8.43 -10.49
CA PRO A 379 -19.78 -8.86 -10.31
C PRO A 379 -20.05 -10.26 -10.86
N LEU A 380 -19.60 -10.55 -12.08
CA LEU A 380 -19.80 -11.85 -12.74
C LEU A 380 -19.15 -13.00 -11.94
N PHE A 381 -17.87 -12.85 -11.59
CA PHE A 381 -17.17 -13.89 -10.84
C PHE A 381 -17.65 -14.02 -9.40
N THR A 382 -18.11 -12.93 -8.80
CA THR A 382 -18.73 -12.98 -7.47
C THR A 382 -20.04 -13.75 -7.47
N LEU A 383 -20.85 -13.64 -8.54
CA LEU A 383 -22.07 -14.44 -8.71
C LEU A 383 -21.79 -15.94 -8.87
N TRP A 384 -20.70 -16.30 -9.59
CA TRP A 384 -20.38 -17.71 -9.86
C TRP A 384 -19.57 -18.36 -8.74
N PHE A 385 -18.63 -17.64 -8.13
CA PHE A 385 -17.63 -18.18 -7.20
C PHE A 385 -17.74 -17.58 -5.80
N GLY A 386 -18.78 -16.78 -5.51
CA GLY A 386 -18.91 -16.10 -4.23
C GLY A 386 -17.71 -15.19 -3.95
N TYR A 387 -17.21 -15.20 -2.70
CA TYR A 387 -16.09 -14.35 -2.30
C TYR A 387 -14.74 -14.73 -2.94
N PHE A 388 -14.61 -15.93 -3.52
CA PHE A 388 -13.42 -16.31 -4.30
C PHE A 388 -13.32 -15.56 -5.63
N GLY A 389 -14.46 -15.15 -6.19
CA GLY A 389 -14.53 -14.48 -7.49
C GLY A 389 -13.60 -13.29 -7.62
N PHE A 390 -13.51 -12.46 -6.56
CA PHE A 390 -12.63 -11.30 -6.59
C PHE A 390 -11.14 -11.67 -6.72
N SER A 391 -10.69 -12.73 -6.07
CA SER A 391 -9.29 -13.17 -6.18
C SER A 391 -8.95 -13.65 -7.59
N TYR A 392 -9.87 -14.37 -8.25
CA TYR A 392 -9.69 -14.79 -9.65
C TYR A 392 -9.63 -13.61 -10.61
N VAL A 393 -10.47 -12.60 -10.41
CA VAL A 393 -10.43 -11.38 -11.22
C VAL A 393 -9.09 -10.66 -11.08
N LEU A 394 -8.58 -10.52 -9.85
CA LEU A 394 -7.26 -9.91 -9.64
C LEU A 394 -6.14 -10.74 -10.26
N LEU A 395 -6.23 -12.07 -10.27
CA LEU A 395 -5.27 -12.92 -10.97
C LEU A 395 -5.30 -12.73 -12.49
N ILE A 396 -6.50 -12.65 -13.09
CA ILE A 396 -6.67 -12.37 -14.53
C ILE A 396 -6.04 -11.02 -14.88
N ILE A 397 -6.33 -9.98 -14.09
CA ILE A 397 -5.75 -8.65 -14.31
C ILE A 397 -4.23 -8.68 -14.13
N ALA A 398 -3.72 -9.33 -13.10
CA ALA A 398 -2.29 -9.43 -12.83
C ALA A 398 -1.55 -10.17 -13.96
N SER A 399 -2.18 -11.20 -14.55
CA SER A 399 -1.62 -11.94 -15.69
C SER A 399 -1.40 -11.06 -16.92
N SER A 400 -2.12 -9.92 -17.04
CA SER A 400 -1.89 -8.93 -18.10
C SER A 400 -0.50 -8.28 -18.04
N SER A 401 0.27 -8.49 -16.96
CA SER A 401 1.68 -8.07 -16.85
C SER A 401 2.54 -8.59 -17.99
N LEU A 402 2.22 -9.78 -18.52
CA LEU A 402 2.88 -10.31 -19.72
C LEU A 402 2.60 -9.44 -20.93
N ALA A 403 1.35 -9.03 -21.16
CA ALA A 403 0.99 -8.10 -22.24
C ALA A 403 1.68 -6.74 -22.07
N VAL A 404 1.75 -6.23 -20.82
CA VAL A 404 2.48 -4.98 -20.50
C VAL A 404 3.97 -5.12 -20.90
N SER A 405 4.60 -6.26 -20.62
CA SER A 405 5.98 -6.52 -21.02
C SER A 405 6.17 -6.51 -22.53
N PHE A 406 5.23 -7.07 -23.31
CA PHE A 406 5.26 -7.00 -24.77
C PHE A 406 5.10 -5.58 -25.31
N ILE A 407 4.24 -4.77 -24.68
CA ILE A 407 4.11 -3.35 -25.03
C ILE A 407 5.43 -2.62 -24.74
N ALA A 408 6.08 -2.88 -23.61
CA ALA A 408 7.36 -2.26 -23.25
C ALA A 408 8.49 -2.59 -24.23
N LYS A 409 8.52 -3.81 -24.82
CA LYS A 409 9.49 -4.22 -25.85
C LYS A 409 9.45 -3.36 -27.10
N ARG A 410 8.36 -2.63 -27.37
CA ARG A 410 8.29 -1.68 -28.51
C ARG A 410 9.13 -0.41 -28.27
N TYR A 411 9.50 -0.13 -27.03
CA TYR A 411 10.22 1.09 -26.65
C TYR A 411 11.66 0.85 -26.25
N ILE A 412 11.94 -0.31 -25.63
CA ILE A 412 13.27 -0.72 -25.15
C ILE A 412 13.50 -2.20 -25.43
N SER A 413 14.77 -2.60 -25.60
CA SER A 413 15.17 -4.00 -25.67
C SER A 413 15.56 -4.52 -24.29
N PHE A 414 14.90 -5.58 -23.83
CA PHE A 414 15.18 -6.28 -22.58
C PHE A 414 14.76 -7.75 -22.68
N HIS A 415 15.23 -8.57 -21.73
CA HIS A 415 15.08 -10.03 -21.78
C HIS A 415 14.22 -10.54 -20.62
N PHE A 416 12.90 -10.31 -20.68
CA PHE A 416 11.95 -10.63 -19.60
C PHE A 416 12.16 -12.05 -19.04
N PHE A 417 11.98 -13.09 -19.84
CA PHE A 417 12.08 -14.47 -19.40
C PHE A 417 13.48 -14.84 -18.90
N LYS A 418 14.53 -14.35 -19.56
CA LYS A 418 15.91 -14.59 -19.15
C LYS A 418 16.22 -13.99 -17.77
N SER A 419 15.59 -12.87 -17.44
CA SER A 419 15.78 -12.20 -16.16
C SER A 419 15.08 -12.91 -14.99
N ILE A 420 13.99 -13.65 -15.24
CA ILE A 420 13.18 -14.23 -14.16
C ILE A 420 13.32 -15.75 -13.99
N TYR A 421 13.69 -16.51 -15.06
CA TYR A 421 13.60 -17.99 -15.06
C TYR A 421 14.48 -18.66 -14.01
N GLN A 422 15.68 -18.13 -13.77
CA GLN A 422 16.62 -18.70 -12.81
C GLN A 422 16.06 -18.68 -11.39
N SER A 423 15.54 -17.53 -10.99
CA SER A 423 14.89 -17.36 -9.67
C SER A 423 13.61 -18.17 -9.56
N LEU A 424 12.78 -18.21 -10.62
CA LEU A 424 11.54 -19.00 -10.63
C LEU A 424 11.83 -20.51 -10.51
N LEU A 425 12.78 -21.03 -11.30
CA LEU A 425 13.13 -22.46 -11.23
C LEU A 425 13.68 -22.83 -9.86
N SER A 426 14.57 -22.00 -9.30
CA SER A 426 15.09 -22.20 -7.96
C SER A 426 13.97 -22.15 -6.89
N THR A 427 12.97 -21.28 -7.09
CA THR A 427 11.79 -21.20 -6.22
C THR A 427 10.92 -22.44 -6.31
N VAL A 428 10.74 -23.00 -7.51
CA VAL A 428 9.99 -24.27 -7.68
C VAL A 428 10.70 -25.41 -6.96
N CYS A 429 12.03 -25.56 -7.13
CA CYS A 429 12.81 -26.57 -6.42
C CYS A 429 12.69 -26.39 -4.90
N MET A 430 12.79 -25.16 -4.40
CA MET A 430 12.58 -24.83 -3.00
C MET A 430 11.18 -25.23 -2.54
N GLY A 431 10.14 -24.93 -3.33
CA GLY A 431 8.74 -25.29 -3.02
C GLY A 431 8.54 -26.80 -2.92
N ILE A 432 9.17 -27.58 -3.79
CA ILE A 432 9.13 -29.06 -3.75
C ILE A 432 9.76 -29.56 -2.45
N VAL A 433 10.92 -29.07 -2.09
CA VAL A 433 11.61 -29.46 -0.83
C VAL A 433 10.79 -29.05 0.38
N LEU A 434 10.24 -27.83 0.41
CA LEU A 434 9.34 -27.39 1.47
C LEU A 434 8.14 -28.31 1.61
N TYR A 435 7.50 -28.70 0.50
CA TYR A 435 6.37 -29.61 0.50
C TYR A 435 6.73 -30.99 1.09
N ILE A 436 7.90 -31.54 0.76
CA ILE A 436 8.39 -32.83 1.28
C ILE A 436 8.72 -32.75 2.77
N VAL A 437 9.29 -31.62 3.22
CA VAL A 437 9.72 -31.44 4.63
C VAL A 437 8.57 -30.96 5.53
N MET A 438 7.51 -30.40 4.94
CA MET A 438 6.35 -29.86 5.65
C MET A 438 5.72 -30.81 6.69
N PRO A 439 5.57 -32.15 6.45
CA PRO A 439 5.05 -33.06 7.46
C PRO A 439 5.82 -33.04 8.77
N LEU A 440 7.14 -32.72 8.72
CA LEU A 440 7.98 -32.60 9.92
C LEU A 440 7.49 -31.49 10.86
N THR A 441 6.86 -30.45 10.32
CA THR A 441 6.33 -29.33 11.13
C THR A 441 5.17 -29.77 12.02
N TYR A 442 4.37 -30.77 11.59
CA TYR A 442 3.28 -31.31 12.40
C TYR A 442 3.79 -32.12 13.61
N TYR A 443 4.97 -32.72 13.49
CA TYR A 443 5.59 -33.49 14.59
C TYR A 443 6.40 -32.62 15.53
N LEU A 444 7.13 -31.64 15.00
CA LEU A 444 8.10 -30.83 15.76
C LEU A 444 7.60 -29.39 16.07
N GLY A 445 6.37 -29.03 15.66
CA GLY A 445 5.80 -27.71 15.91
C GLY A 445 6.68 -26.55 15.40
N TYR A 446 6.98 -25.59 16.25
CA TYR A 446 7.78 -24.43 15.87
C TYR A 446 9.23 -24.77 15.46
N LEU A 447 9.82 -25.84 16.04
CA LEU A 447 11.13 -26.35 15.61
C LEU A 447 11.07 -26.88 14.18
N GLY A 448 10.01 -27.64 13.84
CA GLY A 448 9.77 -28.11 12.48
C GLY A 448 9.62 -26.97 11.47
N LEU A 449 8.92 -25.89 11.86
CA LEU A 449 8.83 -24.66 11.04
C LEU A 449 10.21 -24.05 10.78
N ALA A 450 11.03 -23.91 11.81
CA ALA A 450 12.38 -23.35 11.67
C ALA A 450 13.27 -24.22 10.76
N LEU A 451 13.24 -25.56 10.96
CA LEU A 451 13.99 -26.51 10.12
C LEU A 451 13.51 -26.50 8.66
N SER A 452 12.20 -26.43 8.43
CA SER A 452 11.64 -26.32 7.09
C SER A 452 12.03 -25.00 6.41
N ALA A 453 12.02 -23.87 7.13
CA ALA A 453 12.48 -22.60 6.61
C ALA A 453 13.96 -22.63 6.22
N LEU A 454 14.82 -23.21 7.07
CA LEU A 454 16.24 -23.37 6.80
C LEU A 454 16.50 -24.29 5.61
N SER A 455 15.80 -25.44 5.51
CA SER A 455 15.93 -26.35 4.37
C SER A 455 15.51 -25.70 3.05
N GLY A 456 14.40 -24.93 3.07
CA GLY A 456 13.96 -24.17 1.91
C GLY A 456 14.97 -23.11 1.48
N ALA A 457 15.46 -22.29 2.42
CA ALA A 457 16.46 -21.27 2.16
C ALA A 457 17.77 -21.86 1.61
N LEU A 458 18.22 -22.98 2.21
CA LEU A 458 19.41 -23.70 1.76
C LEU A 458 19.22 -24.26 0.36
N THR A 459 18.07 -24.88 0.07
CA THR A 459 17.76 -25.41 -1.25
C THR A 459 17.77 -24.29 -2.30
N TYR A 460 17.10 -23.18 -2.02
CA TYR A 460 17.07 -22.03 -2.91
C TYR A 460 18.49 -21.52 -3.22
N TYR A 461 19.30 -21.36 -2.19
CA TYR A 461 20.68 -20.92 -2.32
C TYR A 461 21.53 -21.93 -3.12
N LEU A 462 21.44 -23.23 -2.81
CA LEU A 462 22.21 -24.27 -3.49
C LEU A 462 21.82 -24.41 -4.98
N VAL A 463 20.53 -24.32 -5.30
CA VAL A 463 20.08 -24.37 -6.70
C VAL A 463 20.62 -23.17 -7.48
N LEU A 464 20.56 -21.96 -6.93
CA LEU A 464 21.16 -20.79 -7.56
C LEU A 464 22.68 -20.92 -7.74
N LEU A 465 23.38 -21.44 -6.73
CA LEU A 465 24.83 -21.58 -6.76
C LEU A 465 25.28 -22.68 -7.72
N LEU A 466 24.68 -23.88 -7.65
CA LEU A 466 25.15 -25.06 -8.37
C LEU A 466 24.65 -25.09 -9.83
N LEU A 467 23.38 -24.76 -10.08
CA LEU A 467 22.82 -24.82 -11.43
C LEU A 467 23.10 -23.52 -12.23
N PHE A 468 23.04 -22.38 -11.58
CA PHE A 468 23.16 -21.10 -12.26
C PHE A 468 24.47 -20.35 -11.98
N LYS A 469 25.32 -20.88 -11.10
CA LYS A 469 26.59 -20.28 -10.67
C LYS A 469 26.43 -18.87 -10.08
N ILE A 470 25.26 -18.59 -9.49
CA ILE A 470 24.92 -17.31 -8.85
C ILE A 470 25.24 -17.42 -7.37
N ASN A 471 26.19 -16.63 -6.92
CA ASN A 471 26.53 -16.53 -5.50
C ASN A 471 25.80 -15.32 -4.87
N LEU A 472 24.71 -15.57 -4.13
CA LEU A 472 23.90 -14.52 -3.49
C LEU A 472 24.72 -13.62 -2.55
N ILE A 473 25.72 -14.17 -1.89
CA ILE A 473 26.57 -13.40 -0.96
C ILE A 473 27.40 -12.38 -1.74
N LYS A 474 27.99 -12.78 -2.85
CA LYS A 474 28.75 -11.88 -3.74
C LYS A 474 27.83 -10.86 -4.41
N GLU A 475 26.64 -11.27 -4.84
CA GLU A 475 25.62 -10.37 -5.42
C GLU A 475 25.21 -9.29 -4.40
N LEU A 476 24.90 -9.68 -3.17
CA LEU A 476 24.57 -8.72 -2.10
C LEU A 476 25.75 -7.79 -1.79
N GLN A 477 26.96 -8.33 -1.67
CA GLN A 477 28.16 -7.51 -1.47
C GLN A 477 28.36 -6.49 -2.59
N SER A 478 28.09 -6.87 -3.84
CA SER A 478 28.22 -5.95 -4.99
C SER A 478 27.23 -4.78 -4.98
N LEU A 479 26.11 -4.91 -4.24
CA LEU A 479 25.14 -3.81 -4.04
C LEU A 479 25.63 -2.79 -3.01
N PHE A 480 26.51 -3.18 -2.06
CA PHE A 480 27.02 -2.31 -1.00
C PHE A 480 28.40 -1.71 -1.28
N VAL A 481 29.15 -2.26 -2.23
CA VAL A 481 30.55 -1.88 -2.54
C VAL A 481 30.65 -0.86 -3.69
N LYS A 482 29.55 -0.39 -4.24
CA LYS A 482 29.51 0.70 -5.22
C LYS A 482 28.72 1.86 -4.62
#